data_c819e5a470c0582503d07c6b278b180d
#
_entry.id   c819e5a470c0582503d07c6b278b180d
#
_cell.length_a   1.000
_cell.length_b   1.000
_cell.length_c   1.000
_cell.angle_alpha   90.00
_cell.angle_beta   90.00
_cell.angle_gamma   90.00
#
_symmetry.space_group_name_H-M   'P 1'
#
loop_
_entity.id
_entity.type
_entity.pdbx_description
1 polymer ?
#
loop_
_entity_poly.entity_id
_entity_poly.type
_entity_poly.pdbx_seq_one_letter_code
_entity_poly.pdbx_strand_id
1 'polypeptide(L)'
;WIAKQALDLGAYGIVWPHISTVDQARNAVAACRYPRLKGKPLYEPAGIRGDGPTQAVRYWGITLQEYYERADVWPLAPHGEIFVVLMIEDTTGIANLDDMLKNVPGIGAVLIGEGDLSQELGYPRQYEHKAVLDAMAQIVATCKKHNVVVGHPHVEAANAERIIKEGYRYLMCAAPRSFATLEKARGLAGRS
;
A
#
# COMPACT_ATOMS: atom_id res chain seq x y z
N TRP A 1 -9.38 -13.24 6.66
CA TRP A 1 -9.64 -13.13 8.12
C TRP A 1 -8.49 -12.44 8.87
N ILE A 2 -7.22 -12.59 8.45
CA ILE A 2 -6.06 -11.94 9.09
C ILE A 2 -6.16 -10.42 9.00
N ALA A 3 -6.49 -9.87 7.81
CA ALA A 3 -6.67 -8.45 7.62
C ALA A 3 -7.78 -7.89 8.52
N LYS A 4 -8.91 -8.62 8.65
CA LYS A 4 -9.97 -8.28 9.58
C LYS A 4 -9.44 -8.13 11.01
N GLN A 5 -8.66 -9.08 11.50
CA GLN A 5 -8.11 -9.01 12.86
C GLN A 5 -7.21 -7.79 13.06
N ALA A 6 -6.31 -7.50 12.11
CA ALA A 6 -5.45 -6.33 12.18
C ALA A 6 -6.26 -5.02 12.21
N LEU A 7 -7.27 -4.91 11.35
CA LEU A 7 -8.16 -3.74 11.29
C LEU A 7 -9.03 -3.61 12.55
N ASP A 8 -9.51 -4.73 13.11
CA ASP A 8 -10.30 -4.74 14.36
C ASP A 8 -9.47 -4.37 15.59
N LEU A 9 -8.15 -4.51 15.51
CA LEU A 9 -7.19 -4.02 16.53
C LEU A 9 -6.83 -2.54 16.34
N GLY A 10 -7.27 -1.89 15.27
CA GLY A 10 -7.10 -0.45 15.07
C GLY A 10 -6.10 -0.05 14.00
N ALA A 11 -5.60 -0.98 13.19
CA ALA A 11 -4.75 -0.63 12.04
C ALA A 11 -5.50 0.30 11.07
N TYR A 12 -4.80 1.31 10.54
CA TYR A 12 -5.32 2.23 9.52
C TYR A 12 -5.06 1.76 8.09
N GLY A 13 -4.46 0.59 7.91
CA GLY A 13 -4.22 0.03 6.59
C GLY A 13 -3.52 -1.31 6.64
N ILE A 14 -3.47 -1.95 5.49
CA ILE A 14 -2.83 -3.26 5.31
C ILE A 14 -1.88 -3.20 4.12
N VAL A 15 -0.67 -3.69 4.31
CA VAL A 15 0.26 -4.04 3.22
C VAL A 15 0.00 -5.50 2.83
N TRP A 16 -0.38 -5.72 1.60
CA TRP A 16 -0.73 -7.03 1.06
C TRP A 16 0.43 -7.59 0.25
N PRO A 17 1.15 -8.60 0.76
CA PRO A 17 2.24 -9.23 0.02
C PRO A 17 1.73 -10.12 -1.11
N HIS A 18 2.61 -10.46 -2.03
CA HIS A 18 2.40 -11.44 -3.11
C HIS A 18 1.15 -11.18 -3.98
N ILE A 19 0.89 -9.91 -4.28
CA ILE A 19 -0.21 -9.54 -5.18
C ILE A 19 0.27 -9.57 -6.63
N SER A 20 -0.19 -10.56 -7.38
CA SER A 20 0.23 -10.80 -8.76
C SER A 20 -0.92 -10.76 -9.76
N THR A 21 -2.20 -10.70 -9.31
CA THR A 21 -3.38 -10.72 -10.19
C THR A 21 -4.41 -9.66 -9.82
N VAL A 22 -5.26 -9.29 -10.80
CA VAL A 22 -6.39 -8.37 -10.60
C VAL A 22 -7.36 -8.88 -9.53
N ASP A 23 -7.61 -10.21 -9.50
CA ASP A 23 -8.53 -10.79 -8.51
C ASP A 23 -7.97 -10.74 -7.09
N GLN A 24 -6.66 -10.96 -6.92
CA GLN A 24 -6.00 -10.78 -5.62
C GLN A 24 -6.07 -9.32 -5.17
N ALA A 25 -5.77 -8.37 -6.05
CA ALA A 25 -5.87 -6.94 -5.76
C ALA A 25 -7.30 -6.54 -5.37
N ARG A 26 -8.31 -7.04 -6.11
CA ARG A 26 -9.74 -6.83 -5.80
C ARG A 26 -10.11 -7.39 -4.44
N ASN A 27 -9.67 -8.60 -4.13
CA ASN A 27 -9.92 -9.23 -2.83
C ASN A 27 -9.23 -8.46 -1.68
N ALA A 28 -8.03 -7.93 -1.88
CA ALA A 28 -7.33 -7.11 -0.90
C ALA A 28 -8.15 -5.86 -0.52
N VAL A 29 -8.69 -5.16 -1.51
CA VAL A 29 -9.57 -4.00 -1.27
C VAL A 29 -10.87 -4.43 -0.58
N ALA A 30 -11.55 -5.48 -1.09
CA ALA A 30 -12.80 -5.97 -0.52
C ALA A 30 -12.67 -6.41 0.94
N ALA A 31 -11.56 -7.08 1.30
CA ALA A 31 -11.31 -7.56 2.66
C ALA A 31 -11.08 -6.44 3.69
N CYS A 32 -10.73 -5.24 3.24
CA CYS A 32 -10.60 -4.06 4.09
C CYS A 32 -11.90 -3.31 4.31
N ARG A 33 -12.97 -3.65 3.60
CA ARG A 33 -14.25 -2.93 3.58
C ARG A 33 -15.36 -3.72 4.23
N TYR A 34 -16.22 -3.04 4.97
CA TYR A 34 -17.49 -3.63 5.40
C TYR A 34 -18.45 -3.78 4.21
N PRO A 35 -19.37 -4.77 4.25
CA PRO A 35 -20.52 -4.79 3.37
C PRO A 35 -21.27 -3.45 3.42
N ARG A 36 -21.92 -3.10 2.31
CA ARG A 36 -22.62 -1.83 2.18
C ARG A 36 -23.58 -1.56 3.32
N LEU A 37 -23.42 -0.41 3.96
CA LEU A 37 -24.38 0.12 4.91
C LEU A 37 -25.63 0.65 4.18
N LYS A 38 -26.82 0.45 4.77
CA LYS A 38 -28.08 0.97 4.21
C LYS A 38 -27.99 2.49 4.02
N GLY A 39 -28.33 2.97 2.83
CA GLY A 39 -28.34 4.41 2.51
C GLY A 39 -26.99 5.01 2.13
N LYS A 40 -25.91 4.23 2.14
CA LYS A 40 -24.59 4.71 1.67
C LYS A 40 -24.37 4.37 0.19
N PRO A 41 -23.50 5.13 -0.51
CA PRO A 41 -23.12 4.84 -1.90
C PRO A 41 -22.60 3.42 -2.06
N LEU A 42 -22.87 2.83 -3.22
CA LEU A 42 -22.29 1.54 -3.60
C LEU A 42 -20.96 1.79 -4.31
N TYR A 43 -19.88 1.31 -3.71
CA TYR A 43 -18.54 1.29 -4.33
C TYR A 43 -18.14 -0.15 -4.60
N GLU A 44 -17.53 -0.40 -5.77
CA GLU A 44 -16.92 -1.68 -6.10
C GLU A 44 -15.39 -1.62 -5.85
N PRO A 45 -14.79 -2.72 -5.37
CA PRO A 45 -15.42 -4.00 -5.01
C PRO A 45 -16.26 -3.90 -3.74
N ALA A 46 -17.33 -4.69 -3.68
CA ALA A 46 -18.15 -4.81 -2.47
C ALA A 46 -17.30 -5.31 -1.29
N GLY A 47 -17.57 -4.78 -0.10
CA GLY A 47 -16.84 -5.18 1.11
C GLY A 47 -17.23 -6.59 1.59
N ILE A 48 -16.26 -7.32 2.14
CA ILE A 48 -16.42 -8.66 2.72
C ILE A 48 -15.92 -8.75 4.16
N ARG A 49 -15.48 -7.63 4.76
CA ARG A 49 -14.99 -7.59 6.14
C ARG A 49 -16.13 -7.90 7.11
N GLY A 50 -15.93 -8.90 7.99
CA GLY A 50 -16.86 -9.20 9.06
C GLY A 50 -16.82 -8.14 10.18
N ASP A 51 -17.91 -8.03 10.93
CA ASP A 51 -18.05 -7.12 12.07
C ASP A 51 -17.23 -7.55 13.29
N GLY A 52 -16.80 -6.58 14.12
CA GLY A 52 -16.10 -6.81 15.38
C GLY A 52 -15.07 -5.72 15.79
N PRO A 53 -15.29 -4.42 15.53
CA PRO A 53 -14.26 -3.38 15.65
C PRO A 53 -14.07 -2.82 17.07
N THR A 54 -14.46 -3.52 18.12
CA THR A 54 -14.50 -2.99 19.50
C THR A 54 -13.15 -2.39 19.94
N GLN A 55 -12.02 -3.04 19.61
CA GLN A 55 -10.70 -2.52 19.96
C GLN A 55 -10.30 -1.36 19.05
N ALA A 56 -10.62 -1.43 17.77
CA ALA A 56 -10.34 -0.35 16.83
C ALA A 56 -11.03 0.96 17.23
N VAL A 57 -12.30 0.89 17.60
CA VAL A 57 -13.08 2.03 18.12
C VAL A 57 -12.38 2.70 19.31
N ARG A 58 -11.90 1.89 20.27
CA ARG A 58 -11.16 2.40 21.44
C ARG A 58 -9.80 3.00 21.04
N TYR A 59 -9.08 2.35 20.13
CA TYR A 59 -7.77 2.81 19.66
C TYR A 59 -7.87 4.12 18.86
N TRP A 60 -8.89 4.24 18.01
CA TRP A 60 -9.15 5.46 17.24
C TRP A 60 -9.76 6.61 18.09
N GLY A 61 -10.25 6.31 19.30
CA GLY A 61 -10.84 7.30 20.20
C GLY A 61 -12.15 7.90 19.69
N ILE A 62 -12.95 7.11 18.99
CA ILE A 62 -14.21 7.52 18.34
C ILE A 62 -15.36 6.61 18.74
N THR A 63 -16.59 6.98 18.41
CA THR A 63 -17.76 6.13 18.59
C THR A 63 -17.82 5.00 17.55
N LEU A 64 -18.59 3.96 17.85
CA LEU A 64 -18.81 2.86 16.91
C LEU A 64 -19.45 3.35 15.60
N GLN A 65 -20.38 4.29 15.69
CA GLN A 65 -21.04 4.86 14.52
C GLN A 65 -20.04 5.62 13.62
N GLU A 66 -19.19 6.47 14.21
CA GLU A 66 -18.13 7.18 13.50
C GLU A 66 -17.14 6.21 12.87
N TYR A 67 -16.81 5.11 13.57
CA TYR A 67 -15.92 4.09 13.02
C TYR A 67 -16.49 3.48 11.73
N TYR A 68 -17.76 3.07 11.71
CA TYR A 68 -18.37 2.51 10.49
C TYR A 68 -18.42 3.52 9.33
N GLU A 69 -18.47 4.81 9.60
CA GLU A 69 -18.46 5.85 8.57
C GLU A 69 -17.06 6.06 8.00
N ARG A 70 -16.01 5.91 8.83
CA ARG A 70 -14.61 6.17 8.48
C ARG A 70 -13.83 4.91 8.10
N ALA A 71 -14.26 3.73 8.53
CA ALA A 71 -13.59 2.46 8.27
C ALA A 71 -13.92 1.91 6.87
N ASP A 72 -13.71 2.71 5.86
CA ASP A 72 -13.74 2.31 4.45
C ASP A 72 -12.43 2.72 3.75
N VAL A 73 -12.20 2.20 2.56
CA VAL A 73 -10.92 2.31 1.86
C VAL A 73 -10.81 3.63 1.12
N TRP A 74 -9.78 4.40 1.43
CA TRP A 74 -9.34 5.57 0.64
C TRP A 74 -8.43 5.11 -0.52
N PRO A 75 -8.53 5.69 -1.74
CA PRO A 75 -9.36 6.83 -2.14
C PRO A 75 -10.75 6.43 -2.67
N LEU A 76 -11.15 5.17 -2.60
CA LEU A 76 -12.43 4.69 -3.11
C LEU A 76 -13.62 5.38 -2.41
N ALA A 77 -13.60 5.37 -1.07
CA ALA A 77 -14.52 6.17 -0.27
C ALA A 77 -13.82 7.48 0.13
N PRO A 78 -14.34 8.67 -0.25
CA PRO A 78 -13.66 9.94 -0.02
C PRO A 78 -13.36 10.25 1.46
N HIS A 79 -14.17 9.74 2.37
CA HIS A 79 -14.01 9.88 3.82
C HIS A 79 -13.44 8.61 4.48
N GLY A 80 -13.03 7.63 3.69
CA GLY A 80 -12.42 6.41 4.18
C GLY A 80 -11.02 6.67 4.73
N GLU A 81 -10.67 5.99 5.82
CA GLU A 81 -9.37 6.12 6.49
C GLU A 81 -8.56 4.83 6.48
N ILE A 82 -9.05 3.79 5.80
CA ILE A 82 -8.31 2.54 5.62
C ILE A 82 -7.45 2.63 4.34
N PHE A 83 -6.16 2.35 4.49
CA PHE A 83 -5.21 2.42 3.40
C PHE A 83 -4.79 1.03 2.91
N VAL A 84 -5.02 0.76 1.64
CA VAL A 84 -4.65 -0.52 1.00
C VAL A 84 -3.36 -0.33 0.22
N VAL A 85 -2.33 -1.07 0.59
CA VAL A 85 -1.03 -1.08 -0.10
C VAL A 85 -0.84 -2.46 -0.73
N LEU A 86 -0.65 -2.52 -2.04
CA LEU A 86 -0.29 -3.77 -2.72
C LEU A 86 1.23 -3.90 -2.79
N MET A 87 1.77 -5.03 -2.35
CA MET A 87 3.19 -5.31 -2.53
C MET A 87 3.38 -6.11 -3.82
N ILE A 88 4.17 -5.52 -4.74
CA ILE A 88 4.53 -6.12 -6.02
C ILE A 88 5.96 -6.60 -5.91
N GLU A 89 6.15 -7.91 -6.04
CA GLU A 89 7.41 -8.56 -5.69
C GLU A 89 7.74 -9.78 -6.57
N ASP A 90 7.00 -9.91 -7.69
CA ASP A 90 7.25 -10.93 -8.71
C ASP A 90 6.97 -10.40 -10.13
N THR A 91 7.50 -11.08 -11.14
CA THR A 91 7.39 -10.68 -12.55
C THR A 91 5.96 -10.77 -13.08
N THR A 92 5.14 -11.67 -12.55
CA THR A 92 3.71 -11.79 -12.87
C THR A 92 2.95 -10.57 -12.36
N GLY A 93 3.23 -10.12 -11.13
CA GLY A 93 2.68 -8.90 -10.57
C GLY A 93 3.05 -7.66 -11.38
N ILE A 94 4.31 -7.56 -11.84
CA ILE A 94 4.75 -6.47 -12.72
C ILE A 94 3.96 -6.47 -14.04
N ALA A 95 3.82 -7.63 -14.67
CA ALA A 95 3.09 -7.77 -15.94
C ALA A 95 1.61 -7.38 -15.84
N ASN A 96 0.98 -7.67 -14.70
CA ASN A 96 -0.44 -7.41 -14.44
C ASN A 96 -0.72 -6.07 -13.74
N LEU A 97 0.31 -5.32 -13.35
CA LEU A 97 0.14 -4.10 -12.53
C LEU A 97 -0.71 -3.04 -13.23
N ASP A 98 -0.53 -2.85 -14.53
CA ASP A 98 -1.33 -1.89 -15.31
C ASP A 98 -2.83 -2.20 -15.23
N ASP A 99 -3.18 -3.47 -15.39
CA ASP A 99 -4.56 -3.95 -15.29
C ASP A 99 -5.11 -3.87 -13.86
N MET A 100 -4.30 -4.17 -12.86
CA MET A 100 -4.70 -4.01 -11.45
C MET A 100 -5.05 -2.55 -11.16
N LEU A 101 -4.17 -1.61 -11.49
CA LEU A 101 -4.37 -0.18 -11.20
C LEU A 101 -5.50 0.44 -12.01
N LYS A 102 -5.77 -0.10 -13.22
CA LYS A 102 -6.88 0.34 -14.08
C LYS A 102 -8.24 -0.17 -13.61
N ASN A 103 -8.31 -1.43 -13.14
CA ASN A 103 -9.58 -2.13 -12.93
C ASN A 103 -9.97 -2.32 -11.46
N VAL A 104 -9.08 -2.00 -10.53
CA VAL A 104 -9.34 -2.14 -9.09
C VAL A 104 -9.24 -0.79 -8.40
N PRO A 105 -10.36 -0.12 -8.17
CA PRO A 105 -10.37 1.12 -7.39
C PRO A 105 -10.10 0.83 -5.90
N GLY A 106 -9.54 1.79 -5.19
CA GLY A 106 -9.26 1.68 -3.76
C GLY A 106 -7.83 1.23 -3.42
N ILE A 107 -6.96 1.08 -4.42
CA ILE A 107 -5.52 0.89 -4.19
C ILE A 107 -4.94 2.24 -3.79
N GLY A 108 -4.49 2.37 -2.54
CA GLY A 108 -3.91 3.61 -2.00
C GLY A 108 -2.45 3.81 -2.40
N ALA A 109 -1.68 2.74 -2.42
CA ALA A 109 -0.29 2.74 -2.86
C ALA A 109 0.15 1.36 -3.35
N VAL A 110 1.29 1.33 -4.06
CA VAL A 110 2.05 0.13 -4.36
C VAL A 110 3.36 0.18 -3.58
N LEU A 111 3.75 -0.91 -2.95
CA LEU A 111 5.06 -1.09 -2.33
C LEU A 111 5.84 -2.12 -3.15
N ILE A 112 7.12 -1.86 -3.41
CA ILE A 112 7.97 -2.84 -4.08
C ILE A 112 8.55 -3.80 -3.04
N GLY A 113 8.35 -5.11 -3.21
CA GLY A 113 8.99 -6.15 -2.41
C GLY A 113 10.31 -6.58 -3.05
N GLU A 114 11.34 -5.74 -2.96
CA GLU A 114 12.61 -5.98 -3.68
C GLU A 114 13.35 -7.24 -3.22
N GLY A 115 13.07 -7.73 -1.99
CA GLY A 115 13.63 -8.98 -1.48
C GLY A 115 13.23 -10.16 -2.34
N ASP A 116 11.93 -10.40 -2.46
CA ASP A 116 11.38 -11.52 -3.23
C ASP A 116 11.55 -11.30 -4.72
N LEU A 117 11.39 -10.06 -5.21
CA LEU A 117 11.64 -9.71 -6.61
C LEU A 117 13.08 -10.03 -7.03
N SER A 118 14.07 -9.68 -6.21
CA SER A 118 15.48 -9.97 -6.51
C SER A 118 15.76 -11.47 -6.52
N GLN A 119 15.09 -12.22 -5.66
CA GLN A 119 15.21 -13.68 -5.58
C GLN A 119 14.61 -14.35 -6.81
N GLU A 120 13.41 -13.97 -7.23
CA GLU A 120 12.77 -14.50 -8.43
C GLU A 120 13.57 -14.20 -9.71
N LEU A 121 14.16 -13.01 -9.79
CA LEU A 121 15.03 -12.62 -10.91
C LEU A 121 16.38 -13.34 -10.93
N GLY A 122 16.71 -14.16 -9.91
CA GLY A 122 17.95 -14.92 -9.81
C GLY A 122 19.12 -14.13 -9.21
N TYR A 123 18.85 -12.99 -8.58
CA TYR A 123 19.83 -12.10 -7.94
C TYR A 123 19.49 -11.82 -6.47
N PRO A 124 19.37 -12.85 -5.61
CA PRO A 124 18.86 -12.69 -4.25
C PRO A 124 19.65 -11.63 -3.47
N ARG A 125 18.96 -10.62 -2.96
CA ARG A 125 19.47 -9.47 -2.19
C ARG A 125 20.50 -8.60 -2.92
N GLN A 126 20.64 -8.73 -4.24
CA GLN A 126 21.47 -7.86 -5.07
C GLN A 126 20.62 -6.69 -5.61
N TYR A 127 20.19 -5.81 -4.73
CA TYR A 127 19.23 -4.75 -5.04
C TYR A 127 19.72 -3.71 -6.07
N GLU A 128 21.04 -3.55 -6.18
CA GLU A 128 21.64 -2.67 -7.19
C GLU A 128 21.94 -3.40 -8.52
N HIS A 129 21.57 -4.68 -8.64
CA HIS A 129 21.75 -5.39 -9.91
C HIS A 129 20.82 -4.79 -10.97
N LYS A 130 21.35 -4.62 -12.20
CA LYS A 130 20.60 -3.95 -13.29
C LYS A 130 19.22 -4.54 -13.54
N ALA A 131 19.07 -5.86 -13.52
CA ALA A 131 17.78 -6.51 -13.75
C ALA A 131 16.75 -6.16 -12.65
N VAL A 132 17.18 -6.02 -11.39
CA VAL A 132 16.32 -5.64 -10.27
C VAL A 132 15.93 -4.16 -10.41
N LEU A 133 16.88 -3.29 -10.68
CA LEU A 133 16.60 -1.85 -10.89
C LEU A 133 15.69 -1.61 -12.08
N ASP A 134 15.87 -2.32 -13.20
CA ASP A 134 15.01 -2.22 -14.37
C ASP A 134 13.56 -2.66 -14.05
N ALA A 135 13.39 -3.75 -13.32
CA ALA A 135 12.08 -4.24 -12.88
C ALA A 135 11.39 -3.24 -11.93
N MET A 136 12.13 -2.69 -10.96
CA MET A 136 11.62 -1.65 -10.06
C MET A 136 11.22 -0.39 -10.85
N ALA A 137 12.01 0.02 -11.84
CA ALA A 137 11.70 1.17 -12.68
C ALA A 137 10.40 0.97 -13.49
N GLN A 138 10.10 -0.26 -13.95
CA GLN A 138 8.82 -0.58 -14.61
C GLN A 138 7.64 -0.39 -13.67
N ILE A 139 7.73 -0.86 -12.41
CA ILE A 139 6.68 -0.65 -11.40
C ILE A 139 6.47 0.85 -11.16
N VAL A 140 7.55 1.62 -10.98
CA VAL A 140 7.48 3.07 -10.80
C VAL A 140 6.79 3.76 -11.98
N ALA A 141 7.17 3.40 -13.22
CA ALA A 141 6.59 3.98 -14.43
C ALA A 141 5.09 3.69 -14.52
N THR A 142 4.67 2.45 -14.23
CA THR A 142 3.27 2.05 -14.23
C THR A 142 2.48 2.79 -13.16
N CYS A 143 2.98 2.89 -11.94
CA CYS A 143 2.33 3.65 -10.88
C CYS A 143 2.17 5.13 -11.23
N LYS A 144 3.19 5.76 -11.82
CA LYS A 144 3.11 7.15 -12.30
C LYS A 144 2.04 7.33 -13.37
N LYS A 145 1.92 6.41 -14.33
CA LYS A 145 0.89 6.44 -15.38
C LYS A 145 -0.53 6.48 -14.79
N HIS A 146 -0.75 5.76 -13.69
CA HIS A 146 -2.04 5.69 -13.01
C HIS A 146 -2.21 6.69 -11.85
N ASN A 147 -1.22 7.57 -11.63
CA ASN A 147 -1.21 8.51 -10.50
C ASN A 147 -1.37 7.82 -9.13
N VAL A 148 -0.79 6.62 -8.98
CA VAL A 148 -0.76 5.86 -7.73
C VAL A 148 0.61 6.04 -7.07
N VAL A 149 0.61 6.24 -5.76
CA VAL A 149 1.85 6.36 -4.97
C VAL A 149 2.61 5.04 -4.99
N VAL A 150 3.93 5.12 -5.24
CA VAL A 150 4.82 3.96 -5.17
C VAL A 150 5.78 4.09 -3.99
N GLY A 151 6.00 2.97 -3.30
CA GLY A 151 6.82 2.84 -2.10
C GLY A 151 8.13 2.09 -2.33
N HIS A 152 9.17 2.55 -1.61
CA HIS A 152 10.48 1.89 -1.55
C HIS A 152 10.70 1.32 -0.14
N PRO A 153 11.05 0.01 0.00
CA PRO A 153 11.11 -0.65 1.32
C PRO A 153 12.39 -0.34 2.11
N HIS A 154 13.49 0.03 1.45
CA HIS A 154 14.79 0.24 2.08
C HIS A 154 15.34 1.64 1.81
N VAL A 155 14.81 2.63 2.56
CA VAL A 155 15.26 4.01 2.44
C VAL A 155 16.27 4.32 3.54
N GLU A 156 17.45 4.82 3.12
CA GLU A 156 18.54 5.24 3.98
C GLU A 156 18.97 6.67 3.62
N ALA A 157 19.71 7.32 4.51
CA ALA A 157 20.21 8.67 4.26
C ALA A 157 21.05 8.77 2.96
N ALA A 158 21.76 7.70 2.62
CA ALA A 158 22.61 7.64 1.44
C ALA A 158 21.84 7.58 0.12
N ASN A 159 20.66 6.93 0.08
CA ASN A 159 19.87 6.71 -1.14
C ASN A 159 18.59 7.57 -1.22
N ALA A 160 18.22 8.27 -0.15
CA ALA A 160 16.95 9.00 -0.07
C ALA A 160 16.76 10.03 -1.21
N GLU A 161 17.81 10.75 -1.59
CA GLU A 161 17.73 11.73 -2.68
C GLU A 161 17.45 11.07 -4.04
N ARG A 162 18.15 9.97 -4.35
CA ARG A 162 17.91 9.17 -5.55
C ARG A 162 16.50 8.65 -5.61
N ILE A 163 16.04 8.02 -4.54
CA ILE A 163 14.70 7.43 -4.42
C ILE A 163 13.60 8.47 -4.65
N ILE A 164 13.73 9.65 -4.04
CA ILE A 164 12.77 10.75 -4.26
C ILE A 164 12.79 11.24 -5.71
N LYS A 165 13.98 11.37 -6.34
CA LYS A 165 14.11 11.77 -7.75
C LYS A 165 13.50 10.73 -8.70
N GLU A 166 13.65 9.45 -8.41
CA GLU A 166 13.03 8.35 -9.16
C GLU A 166 11.49 8.38 -9.08
N GLY A 167 10.93 9.00 -8.05
CA GLY A 167 9.50 9.26 -7.92
C GLY A 167 8.78 8.48 -6.84
N TYR A 168 9.51 7.80 -5.96
CA TYR A 168 8.91 7.18 -4.79
C TYR A 168 8.39 8.22 -3.79
N ARG A 169 7.25 7.95 -3.17
CA ARG A 169 6.60 8.85 -2.20
C ARG A 169 6.12 8.15 -0.93
N TYR A 170 6.06 6.83 -0.90
CA TYR A 170 5.87 6.02 0.30
C TYR A 170 7.21 5.41 0.68
N LEU A 171 7.80 5.86 1.79
CA LEU A 171 9.19 5.56 2.14
C LEU A 171 9.22 4.73 3.43
N MET A 172 9.73 3.51 3.34
CA MET A 172 9.98 2.67 4.50
C MET A 172 11.46 2.71 4.87
N CYS A 173 11.70 3.07 6.13
CA CYS A 173 13.04 3.06 6.71
C CYS A 173 13.10 2.00 7.79
N ALA A 174 14.26 1.43 8.03
CA ALA A 174 14.48 0.61 9.22
C ALA A 174 14.16 1.42 10.47
N ALA A 175 13.69 0.75 11.53
CA ALA A 175 13.41 1.40 12.80
C ALA A 175 14.65 2.19 13.28
N PRO A 176 14.58 3.54 13.35
CA PRO A 176 15.79 4.33 13.48
C PRO A 176 16.27 4.35 14.92
N ARG A 177 17.59 4.28 15.07
CA ARG A 177 18.23 4.81 16.27
C ARG A 177 18.32 6.34 16.23
N SER A 178 18.01 6.95 15.08
CA SER A 178 17.89 8.40 14.89
C SER A 178 16.87 8.68 13.76
N PHE A 179 16.28 9.87 13.72
CA PHE A 179 15.31 10.27 12.68
C PHE A 179 15.94 10.93 11.46
N ALA A 180 17.29 10.98 11.36
CA ALA A 180 18.00 11.71 10.31
C ALA A 180 17.56 11.33 8.88
N THR A 181 17.26 10.06 8.61
CA THR A 181 16.77 9.60 7.29
C THR A 181 15.39 10.16 6.98
N LEU A 182 14.48 10.17 7.95
CA LEU A 182 13.14 10.73 7.78
C LEU A 182 13.17 12.24 7.56
N GLU A 183 14.00 12.95 8.32
CA GLU A 183 14.18 14.39 8.18
C GLU A 183 14.70 14.75 6.80
N LYS A 184 15.74 14.04 6.32
CA LYS A 184 16.27 14.21 4.97
C LYS A 184 15.22 13.94 3.91
N ALA A 185 14.48 12.81 4.02
CA ALA A 185 13.46 12.43 3.06
C ALA A 185 12.29 13.44 3.02
N ARG A 186 11.85 13.95 4.17
CA ARG A 186 10.83 15.00 4.26
C ARG A 186 11.28 16.28 3.55
N GLY A 187 12.50 16.75 3.83
CA GLY A 187 13.06 17.92 3.15
C GLY A 187 13.11 17.77 1.63
N LEU A 188 13.58 16.61 1.13
CA LEU A 188 13.62 16.31 -0.31
C LEU A 188 12.22 16.21 -0.94
N ALA A 189 11.21 15.84 -0.17
CA ALA A 189 9.82 15.79 -0.59
C ALA A 189 9.08 17.15 -0.47
N GLY A 190 9.78 18.22 -0.06
CA GLY A 190 9.18 19.55 0.14
C GLY A 190 8.24 19.63 1.33
N ARG A 191 8.41 18.78 2.33
CA ARG A 191 7.61 18.77 3.57
C ARG A 191 8.50 19.19 4.75
N SER A 192 8.19 20.33 5.35
CA SER A 192 8.78 20.79 6.60
C SER A 192 8.21 20.07 7.82
#